data_ce63d5654ffc0c450b1a14c09569269d
#
_entry.id   ce63d5654ffc0c450b1a14c09569269d
#
_cell.length_a   1.000
_cell.length_b   1.000
_cell.length_c   1.000
_cell.angle_alpha   90.00
_cell.angle_beta   90.00
_cell.angle_gamma   90.00
#
_symmetry.space_group_name_H-M   'P 1'
#
loop_
_entity.id
_entity.type
_entity.pdbx_description
1 polymer ?
#
loop_
_entity_poly.entity_id
_entity_poly.type
_entity_poly.pdbx_seq_one_letter_code
_entity_poly.pdbx_strand_id
1 'polypeptide(L)'
;MRIITGEYKGRRLESPGSYDIRPTSDKVKEAMFSIISYDIEGAVCADLFSGTGNLGLEALSRGAGRCYFCDNSREALGIIKRNIASCKAADRSVVMAGDFRKCIEKIKEKADIVFMDPPYESGFYEEAFETIARSGLLDADGMIIAEHRKDLELPEKISGFEKIKERRYGHILLSIYSHL
;
A
#
# COMPACT_ATOMS: atom_id res chain seq x y z
N MET A 1 12.34 -8.56 7.21
CA MET A 1 11.10 -7.76 7.27
C MET A 1 10.20 -8.30 8.37
N ARG A 2 9.44 -7.47 9.08
CA ARG A 2 8.57 -7.87 10.19
C ARG A 2 7.39 -6.92 10.34
N ILE A 3 6.34 -7.38 11.02
CA ILE A 3 5.25 -6.53 11.49
C ILE A 3 5.71 -5.76 12.74
N ILE A 4 5.48 -4.44 12.75
CA ILE A 4 6.02 -3.54 13.79
C ILE A 4 5.07 -3.44 14.97
N THR A 5 3.76 -3.29 14.71
CA THR A 5 2.77 -2.98 15.74
C THR A 5 1.48 -3.78 15.50
N GLY A 6 0.62 -3.85 16.53
CA GLY A 6 -0.71 -4.45 16.45
C GLY A 6 -0.76 -5.94 16.75
N GLU A 7 -1.80 -6.59 16.25
CA GLU A 7 -2.16 -7.99 16.51
C GLU A 7 -1.03 -8.97 16.12
N TYR A 8 -0.32 -8.68 15.02
CA TYR A 8 0.73 -9.55 14.49
C TYR A 8 2.14 -9.07 14.83
N LYS A 9 2.30 -8.15 15.78
CA LYS A 9 3.58 -7.55 16.17
C LYS A 9 4.70 -8.57 16.32
N GLY A 10 5.86 -8.27 15.73
CA GLY A 10 7.07 -9.09 15.80
C GLY A 10 7.09 -10.28 14.83
N ARG A 11 5.98 -10.57 14.13
CA ARG A 11 5.93 -11.65 13.15
C ARG A 11 6.83 -11.33 11.97
N ARG A 12 7.73 -12.26 11.66
CA ARG A 12 8.62 -12.15 10.49
C ARG A 12 7.84 -12.50 9.23
N LEU A 13 8.03 -11.68 8.20
CA LEU A 13 7.48 -11.90 6.88
C LEU A 13 8.54 -12.51 5.96
N GLU A 14 8.13 -13.47 5.16
CA GLU A 14 8.95 -14.02 4.09
C GLU A 14 9.22 -12.93 3.05
N SER A 15 10.44 -12.91 2.52
CA SER A 15 10.90 -12.00 1.47
C SER A 15 11.50 -12.81 0.34
N PRO A 16 11.52 -12.28 -0.92
CA PRO A 16 12.21 -12.94 -2.02
C PRO A 16 13.68 -13.18 -1.68
N GLY A 17 14.24 -14.25 -2.22
CA GLY A 17 15.66 -14.59 -2.03
C GLY A 17 16.63 -13.68 -2.77
N SER A 18 16.16 -12.85 -3.69
CA SER A 18 16.97 -11.87 -4.42
C SER A 18 16.99 -10.53 -3.68
N TYR A 19 18.17 -9.93 -3.56
CA TYR A 19 18.42 -8.65 -2.88
C TYR A 19 17.85 -7.42 -3.59
N ASP A 20 17.19 -7.57 -4.73
CA ASP A 20 16.72 -6.45 -5.57
C ASP A 20 15.43 -5.78 -5.11
N ILE A 21 14.72 -6.37 -4.16
CA ILE A 21 13.57 -5.70 -3.53
C ILE A 21 14.06 -5.06 -2.24
N ARG A 22 14.29 -3.75 -2.26
CA ARG A 22 14.58 -2.97 -1.06
C ARG A 22 13.28 -2.80 -0.28
N PRO A 23 13.09 -3.51 0.84
CA PRO A 23 11.87 -3.36 1.62
C PRO A 23 11.77 -1.93 2.15
N THR A 24 10.57 -1.37 2.18
CA THR A 24 10.28 -0.19 3.00
C THR A 24 10.90 -0.40 4.37
N SER A 25 11.83 0.46 4.77
CA SER A 25 12.52 0.29 6.03
C SER A 25 11.53 0.33 7.20
N ASP A 26 11.78 -0.40 8.28
CA ASP A 26 10.95 -0.37 9.49
C ASP A 26 10.64 1.07 9.93
N LYS A 27 11.63 1.98 9.80
CA LYS A 27 11.49 3.40 10.15
C LYS A 27 10.49 4.15 9.25
N VAL A 28 10.55 3.93 7.93
CA VAL A 28 9.62 4.58 6.99
C VAL A 28 8.22 4.03 7.18
N LYS A 29 8.10 2.70 7.34
CA LYS A 29 6.81 2.06 7.62
C LYS A 29 6.18 2.55 8.93
N GLU A 30 6.94 2.62 10.00
CA GLU A 30 6.47 3.16 11.30
C GLU A 30 6.00 4.61 11.16
N ALA A 31 6.75 5.44 10.45
CA ALA A 31 6.38 6.82 10.19
C ALA A 31 5.11 6.93 9.35
N MET A 32 4.97 6.13 8.29
CA MET A 32 3.76 6.05 7.47
C MET A 32 2.53 5.74 8.33
N PHE A 33 2.59 4.68 9.11
CA PHE A 33 1.47 4.26 9.96
C PHE A 33 1.22 5.18 11.16
N SER A 34 2.20 5.97 11.58
CA SER A 34 1.99 7.03 12.57
C SER A 34 1.17 8.20 12.00
N ILE A 35 1.35 8.50 10.71
CA ILE A 35 0.59 9.57 10.05
C ILE A 35 -0.89 9.21 9.95
N ILE A 36 -1.21 7.95 9.66
CA ILE A 36 -2.58 7.45 9.44
C ILE A 36 -3.17 6.73 10.65
N SER A 37 -2.59 6.90 11.83
CA SER A 37 -2.94 6.10 13.02
C SER A 37 -4.39 6.21 13.44
N TYR A 38 -5.06 7.31 13.14
CA TYR A 38 -6.48 7.52 13.47
C TYR A 38 -7.43 7.03 12.39
N ASP A 39 -6.92 6.75 11.19
CA ASP A 39 -7.72 6.39 10.01
C ASP A 39 -7.69 4.89 9.71
N ILE A 40 -6.89 4.10 10.46
CA ILE A 40 -6.62 2.71 10.15
C ILE A 40 -7.64 1.73 10.72
N GLU A 41 -8.24 2.03 11.88
CA GLU A 41 -9.17 1.11 12.56
C GLU A 41 -10.43 0.89 11.72
N GLY A 42 -10.72 -0.35 11.38
CA GLY A 42 -11.84 -0.74 10.53
C GLY A 42 -11.68 -0.43 9.04
N ALA A 43 -10.61 0.27 8.63
CA ALA A 43 -10.42 0.75 7.27
C ALA A 43 -10.36 -0.39 6.22
N VAL A 44 -10.89 -0.12 5.04
CA VAL A 44 -10.65 -0.90 3.83
C VAL A 44 -9.39 -0.36 3.15
N CYS A 45 -8.37 -1.22 3.03
CA CYS A 45 -7.10 -0.86 2.42
C CYS A 45 -6.93 -1.52 1.05
N ALA A 46 -6.25 -0.84 0.13
CA ALA A 46 -5.78 -1.41 -1.13
C ALA A 46 -4.27 -1.19 -1.25
N ASP A 47 -3.52 -2.29 -1.31
CA ASP A 47 -2.07 -2.29 -1.51
C ASP A 47 -1.79 -2.68 -2.97
N LEU A 48 -1.55 -1.68 -3.81
CA LEU A 48 -1.56 -1.81 -5.28
C LEU A 48 -0.30 -2.45 -5.86
N PHE A 49 0.78 -2.46 -5.10
CA PHE A 49 2.08 -3.04 -5.47
C PHE A 49 2.62 -3.83 -4.28
N SER A 50 1.87 -4.86 -3.88
CA SER A 50 1.99 -5.46 -2.55
C SER A 50 3.32 -6.16 -2.26
N GLY A 51 4.04 -6.65 -3.29
CA GLY A 51 5.32 -7.32 -3.12
C GLY A 51 5.25 -8.50 -2.14
N THR A 52 5.66 -8.28 -0.92
CA THR A 52 5.59 -9.28 0.17
C THR A 52 4.31 -9.19 1.01
N GLY A 53 3.45 -8.20 0.75
CA GLY A 53 2.29 -7.86 1.56
C GLY A 53 2.62 -7.06 2.82
N ASN A 54 3.81 -6.45 2.89
CA ASN A 54 4.32 -5.80 4.10
C ASN A 54 3.44 -4.65 4.59
N LEU A 55 2.97 -3.77 3.69
CA LEU A 55 2.12 -2.63 4.06
C LEU A 55 0.70 -3.09 4.41
N GLY A 56 0.09 -3.90 3.56
CA GLY A 56 -1.26 -4.39 3.81
C GLY A 56 -1.37 -5.24 5.08
N LEU A 57 -0.38 -6.09 5.38
CA LEU A 57 -0.36 -6.90 6.61
C LEU A 57 -0.10 -6.03 7.86
N GLU A 58 0.71 -4.99 7.75
CA GLU A 58 0.88 -4.00 8.84
C GLU A 58 -0.44 -3.27 9.10
N ALA A 59 -1.18 -2.88 8.04
CA ALA A 59 -2.50 -2.26 8.16
C ALA A 59 -3.48 -3.19 8.90
N LEU A 60 -3.60 -4.45 8.47
CA LEU A 60 -4.43 -5.44 9.13
C LEU A 60 -4.04 -5.67 10.59
N SER A 61 -2.74 -5.68 10.88
CA SER A 61 -2.20 -5.82 12.24
C SER A 61 -2.61 -4.67 13.16
N ARG A 62 -2.79 -3.48 12.59
CA ARG A 62 -3.17 -2.25 13.31
C ARG A 62 -4.67 -2.01 13.35
N GLY A 63 -5.49 -2.95 12.88
CA GLY A 63 -6.94 -2.90 13.01
C GLY A 63 -7.71 -2.62 11.73
N ALA A 64 -7.05 -2.55 10.55
CA ALA A 64 -7.77 -2.44 9.30
C ALA A 64 -8.77 -3.61 9.14
N GLY A 65 -9.97 -3.30 8.66
CA GLY A 65 -11.05 -4.26 8.50
C GLY A 65 -10.80 -5.23 7.34
N ARG A 66 -10.19 -4.74 6.26
CA ARG A 66 -9.89 -5.51 5.05
C ARG A 66 -8.70 -4.94 4.29
N CYS A 67 -7.97 -5.81 3.60
CA CYS A 67 -6.93 -5.38 2.68
C CYS A 67 -6.97 -6.18 1.38
N TYR A 68 -6.96 -5.45 0.25
CA TYR A 68 -6.76 -5.96 -1.10
C TYR A 68 -5.27 -5.89 -1.43
N PHE A 69 -4.68 -7.04 -1.71
CA PHE A 69 -3.28 -7.18 -2.09
C PHE A 69 -3.17 -7.41 -3.58
N CYS A 70 -2.65 -6.44 -4.33
CA CYS A 70 -2.49 -6.52 -5.77
C CYS A 70 -1.03 -6.70 -6.14
N ASP A 71 -0.72 -7.70 -6.94
CA ASP A 71 0.61 -7.87 -7.54
C ASP A 71 0.52 -8.65 -8.85
N ASN A 72 1.42 -8.39 -9.79
CA ASN A 72 1.49 -9.10 -11.06
C ASN A 72 2.54 -10.23 -11.05
N SER A 73 3.43 -10.27 -10.07
CA SER A 73 4.47 -11.28 -9.93
C SER A 73 3.92 -12.56 -9.29
N ARG A 74 4.09 -13.68 -9.98
CA ARG A 74 3.71 -14.99 -9.44
C ARG A 74 4.46 -15.34 -8.16
N GLU A 75 5.73 -14.94 -8.07
CA GLU A 75 6.56 -15.13 -6.87
C GLU A 75 6.01 -14.31 -5.71
N ALA A 76 5.77 -13.00 -5.92
CA ALA A 76 5.19 -12.11 -4.91
C ALA A 76 3.84 -12.64 -4.40
N LEU A 77 2.93 -13.04 -5.29
CA LEU A 77 1.64 -13.63 -4.92
C LEU A 77 1.78 -14.89 -4.05
N GLY A 78 2.78 -15.73 -4.32
CA GLY A 78 3.10 -16.89 -3.49
C GLY A 78 3.56 -16.47 -2.08
N ILE A 79 4.44 -15.47 -1.98
CA ILE A 79 4.96 -14.92 -0.73
C ILE A 79 3.82 -14.26 0.08
N ILE A 80 3.01 -13.41 -0.56
CA ILE A 80 1.85 -12.76 0.08
C ILE A 80 0.94 -13.80 0.74
N LYS A 81 0.57 -14.86 0.01
CA LYS A 81 -0.31 -15.92 0.54
C LYS A 81 0.30 -16.62 1.76
N ARG A 82 1.60 -16.91 1.74
CA ARG A 82 2.27 -17.54 2.89
C ARG A 82 2.35 -16.57 4.07
N ASN A 83 2.61 -15.30 3.84
CA ASN A 83 2.64 -14.26 4.87
C ASN A 83 1.25 -14.04 5.49
N ILE A 84 0.19 -14.01 4.69
CA ILE A 84 -1.21 -13.94 5.17
C ILE A 84 -1.53 -15.15 6.05
N ALA A 85 -1.18 -16.35 5.61
CA ALA A 85 -1.39 -17.58 6.39
C ALA A 85 -0.61 -17.56 7.72
N SER A 86 0.66 -17.12 7.67
CA SER A 86 1.49 -16.95 8.87
C SER A 86 0.89 -15.97 9.86
N CYS A 87 0.27 -14.88 9.40
CA CYS A 87 -0.42 -13.91 10.25
C CYS A 87 -1.84 -14.33 10.65
N LYS A 88 -2.37 -15.44 10.10
CA LYS A 88 -3.78 -15.85 10.27
C LYS A 88 -4.77 -14.76 9.86
N ALA A 89 -4.43 -14.02 8.79
CA ALA A 89 -5.18 -12.84 8.33
C ALA A 89 -6.08 -13.14 7.11
N ALA A 90 -6.35 -14.41 6.81
CA ALA A 90 -7.02 -14.82 5.56
C ALA A 90 -8.45 -14.28 5.43
N ASP A 91 -9.17 -14.17 6.52
CA ASP A 91 -10.56 -13.67 6.58
C ASP A 91 -10.70 -12.18 6.25
N ARG A 92 -9.62 -11.41 6.43
CA ARG A 92 -9.55 -9.97 6.14
C ARG A 92 -8.70 -9.63 4.91
N SER A 93 -8.25 -10.63 4.16
CA SER A 93 -7.32 -10.47 3.04
C SER A 93 -7.92 -10.95 1.72
N VAL A 94 -7.79 -10.13 0.68
CA VAL A 94 -8.16 -10.49 -0.69
C VAL A 94 -6.92 -10.37 -1.57
N VAL A 95 -6.40 -11.49 -2.08
CA VAL A 95 -5.23 -11.48 -2.97
C VAL A 95 -5.68 -11.45 -4.43
N MET A 96 -5.23 -10.45 -5.16
CA MET A 96 -5.60 -10.19 -6.55
C MET A 96 -4.37 -10.30 -7.45
N ALA A 97 -4.38 -11.29 -8.34
CA ALA A 97 -3.34 -11.50 -9.32
C ALA A 97 -3.58 -10.66 -10.56
N GLY A 98 -2.61 -9.85 -10.94
CA GLY A 98 -2.66 -9.08 -12.18
C GLY A 98 -2.06 -7.69 -12.08
N ASP A 99 -2.12 -7.00 -13.19
CA ASP A 99 -1.75 -5.59 -13.27
C ASP A 99 -2.67 -4.74 -12.36
N PHE A 100 -2.10 -3.73 -11.70
CA PHE A 100 -2.81 -2.88 -10.74
C PHE A 100 -4.08 -2.23 -11.33
N ARG A 101 -4.08 -1.86 -12.61
CA ARG A 101 -5.25 -1.28 -13.29
C ARG A 101 -6.44 -2.23 -13.26
N LYS A 102 -6.18 -3.50 -13.62
CA LYS A 102 -7.21 -4.56 -13.60
C LYS A 102 -7.64 -4.92 -12.18
N CYS A 103 -6.72 -4.83 -11.22
CA CYS A 103 -7.04 -5.06 -9.81
C CYS A 103 -7.97 -3.96 -9.30
N ILE A 104 -7.64 -2.70 -9.53
CA ILE A 104 -8.46 -1.53 -9.16
C ILE A 104 -9.90 -1.68 -9.70
N GLU A 105 -10.06 -2.02 -10.98
CA GLU A 105 -11.37 -2.18 -11.63
C GLU A 105 -12.23 -3.32 -11.03
N LYS A 106 -11.58 -4.30 -10.41
CA LYS A 106 -12.27 -5.46 -9.80
C LYS A 106 -12.66 -5.23 -8.33
N ILE A 107 -12.05 -4.28 -7.65
CA ILE A 107 -12.42 -3.92 -6.27
C ILE A 107 -13.78 -3.22 -6.32
N LYS A 108 -14.77 -3.74 -5.59
CA LYS A 108 -16.16 -3.26 -5.64
C LYS A 108 -16.56 -2.40 -4.45
N GLU A 109 -15.81 -2.46 -3.37
CA GLU A 109 -15.99 -1.57 -2.23
C GLU A 109 -15.04 -0.37 -2.30
N LYS A 110 -15.40 0.71 -1.62
CA LYS A 110 -14.53 1.87 -1.50
C LYS A 110 -13.36 1.58 -0.58
N ALA A 111 -12.19 2.11 -0.94
CA ALA A 111 -11.01 2.04 -0.10
C ALA A 111 -10.85 3.34 0.69
N ASP A 112 -10.64 3.22 1.99
CA ASP A 112 -10.30 4.34 2.86
C ASP A 112 -8.83 4.71 2.71
N ILE A 113 -7.96 3.71 2.47
CA ILE A 113 -6.52 3.90 2.32
C ILE A 113 -6.01 3.10 1.13
N VAL A 114 -5.32 3.79 0.23
CA VAL A 114 -4.62 3.18 -0.90
C VAL A 114 -3.12 3.35 -0.71
N PHE A 115 -2.38 2.24 -0.60
CA PHE A 115 -0.91 2.24 -0.61
C PHE A 115 -0.41 2.10 -2.04
N MET A 116 0.55 2.96 -2.38
CA MET A 116 1.15 3.03 -3.71
C MET A 116 2.68 3.09 -3.58
N ASP A 117 3.33 1.95 -3.81
CA ASP A 117 4.79 1.79 -3.81
C ASP A 117 5.23 1.01 -5.05
N PRO A 118 5.07 1.60 -6.27
CA PRO A 118 5.45 0.95 -7.51
C PRO A 118 6.97 0.81 -7.63
N PRO A 119 7.47 -0.11 -8.48
CA PRO A 119 8.89 -0.15 -8.84
C PRO A 119 9.36 1.22 -9.34
N TYR A 120 10.47 1.74 -8.79
CA TYR A 120 10.92 3.13 -8.97
C TYR A 120 11.10 3.60 -10.42
N GLU A 121 11.39 2.70 -11.34
CA GLU A 121 11.64 3.03 -12.77
C GLU A 121 10.39 2.92 -13.64
N SER A 122 9.23 2.64 -13.06
CA SER A 122 8.04 2.23 -13.83
C SER A 122 7.21 3.37 -14.42
N GLY A 123 7.29 4.60 -13.85
CA GLY A 123 6.40 5.70 -14.25
C GLY A 123 4.92 5.48 -13.92
N PHE A 124 4.59 4.49 -13.08
CA PHE A 124 3.22 4.05 -12.83
C PHE A 124 2.39 4.99 -11.95
N TYR A 125 2.98 6.02 -11.35
CA TYR A 125 2.24 6.92 -10.45
C TYR A 125 1.08 7.61 -11.16
N GLU A 126 1.33 8.26 -12.29
CA GLU A 126 0.31 8.99 -13.04
C GLU A 126 -0.84 8.08 -13.46
N GLU A 127 -0.52 6.91 -14.04
CA GLU A 127 -1.53 5.93 -14.43
C GLU A 127 -2.32 5.36 -13.25
N ALA A 128 -1.67 5.17 -12.08
CA ALA A 128 -2.34 4.69 -10.89
C ALA A 128 -3.33 5.74 -10.36
N PHE A 129 -2.93 7.02 -10.26
CA PHE A 129 -3.83 8.11 -9.89
C PHE A 129 -5.01 8.23 -10.85
N GLU A 130 -4.75 8.19 -12.17
CA GLU A 130 -5.80 8.22 -13.19
C GLU A 130 -6.78 7.05 -13.04
N THR A 131 -6.26 5.84 -12.83
CA THR A 131 -7.09 4.65 -12.70
C THR A 131 -7.92 4.69 -11.42
N ILE A 132 -7.36 5.14 -10.29
CA ILE A 132 -8.08 5.31 -9.02
C ILE A 132 -9.21 6.32 -9.20
N ALA A 133 -8.94 7.48 -9.82
CA ALA A 133 -9.93 8.52 -10.09
C ALA A 133 -11.08 7.99 -10.97
N ARG A 134 -10.73 7.36 -12.09
CA ARG A 134 -11.72 6.83 -13.06
C ARG A 134 -12.59 5.72 -12.49
N SER A 135 -12.01 4.84 -11.69
CA SER A 135 -12.74 3.73 -11.07
C SER A 135 -13.60 4.17 -9.89
N GLY A 136 -13.27 5.33 -9.30
CA GLY A 136 -13.88 5.79 -8.07
C GLY A 136 -13.55 4.88 -6.88
N LEU A 137 -12.38 4.23 -6.87
CA LEU A 137 -11.95 3.32 -5.81
C LEU A 137 -11.88 4.02 -4.44
N LEU A 138 -11.31 5.24 -4.39
CA LEU A 138 -11.12 5.95 -3.15
C LEU A 138 -12.44 6.44 -2.56
N ASP A 139 -12.63 6.24 -1.25
CA ASP A 139 -13.75 6.83 -0.51
C ASP A 139 -13.64 8.36 -0.48
N ALA A 140 -14.75 9.07 -0.22
CA ALA A 140 -14.78 10.54 -0.19
C ALA A 140 -13.79 11.16 0.81
N ASP A 141 -13.63 10.52 1.96
CA ASP A 141 -12.70 10.92 3.01
C ASP A 141 -11.39 10.08 2.98
N GLY A 142 -11.21 9.29 1.94
CA GLY A 142 -10.08 8.39 1.79
C GLY A 142 -8.78 9.09 1.41
N MET A 143 -7.67 8.37 1.56
CA MET A 143 -6.34 8.88 1.23
C MET A 143 -5.51 7.90 0.41
N ILE A 144 -4.64 8.45 -0.43
CA ILE A 144 -3.62 7.72 -1.17
C ILE A 144 -2.27 8.03 -0.55
N ILE A 145 -1.50 7.01 -0.21
CA ILE A 145 -0.15 7.15 0.33
C ILE A 145 0.82 6.64 -0.72
N ALA A 146 1.57 7.55 -1.33
CA ALA A 146 2.59 7.24 -2.31
C ALA A 146 3.98 7.27 -1.66
N GLU A 147 4.66 6.11 -1.65
CA GLU A 147 6.08 6.03 -1.33
C GLU A 147 6.88 6.22 -2.63
N HIS A 148 7.82 7.16 -2.64
CA HIS A 148 8.65 7.40 -3.82
C HIS A 148 10.04 7.91 -3.44
N ARG A 149 10.95 7.88 -4.40
CA ARG A 149 12.30 8.43 -4.21
C ARG A 149 12.27 9.95 -4.23
N LYS A 150 13.19 10.57 -3.50
CA LYS A 150 13.35 12.04 -3.42
C LYS A 150 13.70 12.71 -4.75
N ASP A 151 14.20 11.96 -5.73
CA ASP A 151 14.56 12.44 -7.06
C ASP A 151 13.36 12.35 -8.05
N LEU A 152 12.25 11.79 -7.62
CA LEU A 152 10.97 11.84 -8.31
C LEU A 152 10.07 12.85 -7.60
N GLU A 153 9.70 13.91 -8.28
CA GLU A 153 8.75 14.90 -7.79
C GLU A 153 7.34 14.55 -8.26
N LEU A 154 6.45 14.25 -7.31
CA LEU A 154 5.04 14.06 -7.60
C LEU A 154 4.32 15.41 -7.52
N PRO A 155 3.41 15.72 -8.46
CA PRO A 155 2.76 17.03 -8.54
C PRO A 155 1.85 17.30 -7.32
N GLU A 156 1.63 18.58 -7.01
CA GLU A 156 0.71 19.00 -5.94
C GLU A 156 -0.74 18.60 -6.22
N LYS A 157 -1.12 18.54 -7.50
CA LYS A 157 -2.46 18.12 -7.94
C LYS A 157 -2.34 17.15 -9.10
N ILE A 158 -3.06 16.03 -9.03
CA ILE A 158 -3.05 14.99 -10.03
C ILE A 158 -4.39 14.24 -10.08
N SER A 159 -4.98 14.14 -11.25
CA SER A 159 -6.18 13.31 -11.51
C SER A 159 -7.36 13.52 -10.54
N GLY A 160 -7.56 14.76 -10.04
CA GLY A 160 -8.64 15.07 -9.09
C GLY A 160 -8.25 14.87 -7.62
N PHE A 161 -6.98 14.64 -7.34
CA PHE A 161 -6.42 14.57 -5.98
C PHE A 161 -5.46 15.72 -5.74
N GLU A 162 -5.32 16.14 -4.48
CA GLU A 162 -4.32 17.10 -4.05
C GLU A 162 -3.42 16.53 -2.94
N LYS A 163 -2.15 16.92 -2.98
CA LYS A 163 -1.18 16.54 -1.97
C LYS A 163 -1.43 17.32 -0.68
N ILE A 164 -1.90 16.64 0.35
CA ILE A 164 -2.21 17.24 1.65
C ILE A 164 -1.03 17.20 2.62
N LYS A 165 -0.08 16.31 2.38
CA LYS A 165 1.11 16.14 3.23
C LYS A 165 2.25 15.49 2.46
N GLU A 166 3.48 15.93 2.76
CA GLU A 166 4.69 15.26 2.30
C GLU A 166 5.69 15.17 3.45
N ARG A 167 6.38 14.04 3.59
CA ARG A 167 7.40 13.82 4.61
C ARG A 167 8.58 13.07 4.03
N ARG A 168 9.79 13.55 4.34
CA ARG A 168 11.04 12.98 3.86
C ARG A 168 11.72 12.10 4.91
N TYR A 169 12.14 10.92 4.49
CA TYR A 169 12.89 9.95 5.29
C TYR A 169 14.12 9.49 4.49
N GLY A 170 15.23 10.22 4.64
CA GLY A 170 16.45 9.95 3.89
C GLY A 170 16.27 10.18 2.39
N HIS A 171 16.25 9.08 1.62
CA HIS A 171 16.06 9.09 0.17
C HIS A 171 14.61 8.79 -0.25
N ILE A 172 13.73 8.55 0.70
CA ILE A 172 12.32 8.25 0.47
C ILE A 172 11.45 9.45 0.85
N LEU A 173 10.43 9.69 0.07
CA LEU A 173 9.33 10.60 0.34
C LEU A 173 8.04 9.80 0.52
N LEU A 174 7.22 10.20 1.47
CA LEU A 174 5.84 9.80 1.63
C LEU A 174 4.97 10.98 1.28
N SER A 175 4.26 10.90 0.17
CA SER A 175 3.29 11.90 -0.28
C SER A 175 1.88 11.37 -0.07
N ILE A 176 1.05 12.15 0.61
CA ILE A 176 -0.33 11.78 0.94
C ILE A 176 -1.27 12.69 0.19
N TYR A 177 -2.21 12.07 -0.51
CA TYR A 177 -3.21 12.74 -1.32
C TYR A 177 -4.61 12.43 -0.83
N SER A 178 -5.51 13.41 -0.97
CA SER A 178 -6.95 13.26 -0.79
C SER A 178 -7.69 13.82 -2.01
N HIS A 179 -9.00 13.67 -2.06
CA HIS A 179 -9.82 14.35 -3.07
C HIS A 179 -9.65 15.87 -2.99
N LEU A 180 -9.70 16.54 -4.17
CA LEU A 180 -9.75 18.00 -4.31
C LEU A 180 -11.04 18.57 -3.72
#